data_738f5d7463c790ea4bbb38d1c3edca83
#
_entry.id   738f5d7463c790ea4bbb38d1c3edca83
#
_cell.length_a   1.000
_cell.length_b   1.000
_cell.length_c   1.000
_cell.angle_alpha   90.00
_cell.angle_beta   90.00
_cell.angle_gamma   90.00
#
_symmetry.space_group_name_H-M   'P 1'
#
loop_
_entity.id
_entity.type
_entity.pdbx_description
1 polymer ?
#
loop_
_entity_poly.entity_id
_entity_poly.type
_entity_poly.pdbx_seq_one_letter_code
_entity_poly.pdbx_strand_id
1 'polypeptide(L)'
;RFQSEYGLQSFPSMATIRSFTAPAALSPASPVMRAHQKFDGGHGNQSLLFYIRKYYGEPKDFDSFVYLSQVMQAEGIELAADHLRSARPQSMGSLYWQLNDVWPGASWSSIDYFGRWKTLQFHARRFYAPLRVAPIRRDGRTEVFLVSDRTAPLDARLRLRVMDMDGRLLHERLDQVHVPALASTRVAELADAALLQGADPHRSFAVFELIVQGRAVSRHLLYFDRASTLQL
;
A
#
# COMPACT_ATOMS: atom_id res chain seq x y z
N ARG A 1 -11.43 3.36 -19.94
CA ARG A 1 -11.75 4.34 -18.87
C ARG A 1 -10.46 4.86 -18.25
N PHE A 2 -10.55 5.97 -17.53
CA PHE A 2 -9.44 6.62 -16.83
C PHE A 2 -9.94 7.16 -15.49
N GLN A 3 -9.25 6.86 -14.39
CA GLN A 3 -9.55 7.38 -13.06
C GLN A 3 -8.73 8.66 -12.84
N SER A 4 -9.35 9.81 -13.01
CA SER A 4 -8.68 11.10 -13.00
C SER A 4 -8.25 11.57 -11.61
N GLU A 5 -8.92 11.09 -10.55
CA GLU A 5 -8.61 11.51 -9.18
C GLU A 5 -9.13 10.49 -8.15
N TYR A 6 -8.30 10.15 -7.18
CA TYR A 6 -8.65 9.40 -5.97
C TYR A 6 -7.56 9.64 -4.93
N GLY A 7 -7.91 9.57 -3.64
CA GLY A 7 -6.93 9.86 -2.60
C GLY A 7 -7.36 9.47 -1.21
N LEU A 8 -6.38 9.29 -0.34
CA LEU A 8 -6.50 9.18 1.11
C LEU A 8 -5.56 10.17 1.77
N GLN A 9 -5.93 10.67 2.94
CA GLN A 9 -5.06 11.58 3.68
C GLN A 9 -4.09 10.84 4.60
N SER A 10 -3.00 11.52 4.94
CA SER A 10 -2.14 11.20 6.08
C SER A 10 -1.47 12.45 6.62
N PHE A 11 -0.94 12.36 7.83
CA PHE A 11 -0.05 13.39 8.38
C PHE A 11 1.30 13.40 7.67
N PRO A 12 2.00 14.55 7.61
CA PRO A 12 3.39 14.62 7.17
C PRO A 12 4.31 14.00 8.23
N SER A 13 5.62 13.95 7.96
CA SER A 13 6.59 13.43 8.93
C SER A 13 6.59 14.22 10.24
N MET A 14 7.02 13.60 11.35
CA MET A 14 7.17 14.28 12.63
C MET A 14 8.11 15.49 12.56
N ALA A 15 9.14 15.44 11.70
CA ALA A 15 10.04 16.59 11.47
C ALA A 15 9.28 17.79 10.89
N THR A 16 8.32 17.56 10.00
CA THR A 16 7.44 18.61 9.45
C THR A 16 6.46 19.10 10.49
N ILE A 17 5.84 18.21 11.25
CA ILE A 17 4.88 18.58 12.31
C ILE A 17 5.55 19.48 13.35
N ARG A 18 6.74 19.12 13.82
CA ARG A 18 7.49 19.92 14.80
C ARG A 18 7.92 21.29 14.30
N SER A 19 7.88 21.56 12.99
CA SER A 19 8.19 22.89 12.46
C SER A 19 7.05 23.91 12.65
N PHE A 20 5.82 23.47 12.92
CA PHE A 20 4.66 24.33 13.06
C PHE A 20 3.93 24.16 14.40
N THR A 21 4.39 23.29 15.32
CA THR A 21 3.71 23.06 16.60
C THR A 21 4.68 22.83 17.76
N ALA A 22 4.26 23.25 18.96
CA ALA A 22 4.97 22.96 20.19
C ALA A 22 4.69 21.53 20.70
N PRO A 23 5.60 20.93 21.49
CA PRO A 23 5.42 19.56 22.03
C PRO A 23 4.09 19.35 22.78
N ALA A 24 3.62 20.35 23.53
CA ALA A 24 2.36 20.28 24.27
C ALA A 24 1.10 20.17 23.39
N ALA A 25 1.22 20.45 22.07
CA ALA A 25 0.11 20.41 21.12
C ALA A 25 0.18 19.19 20.18
N LEU A 26 1.03 18.21 20.45
CA LEU A 26 1.16 16.96 19.67
C LEU A 26 -0.03 16.02 19.98
N SER A 27 -1.19 16.35 19.43
CA SER A 27 -2.43 15.59 19.55
C SER A 27 -3.32 15.83 18.32
N PRO A 28 -3.97 14.79 17.73
CA PRO A 28 -4.89 14.98 16.62
C PRO A 28 -6.04 15.94 16.92
N ALA A 29 -6.39 16.08 18.21
CA ALA A 29 -7.48 16.93 18.68
C ALA A 29 -7.05 18.38 18.97
N SER A 30 -5.74 18.70 18.94
CA SER A 30 -5.26 20.05 19.27
C SER A 30 -5.72 21.09 18.24
N PRO A 31 -5.91 22.33 18.64
CA PRO A 31 -6.33 23.41 17.73
C PRO A 31 -5.35 23.59 16.55
N VAL A 32 -4.04 23.49 16.79
CA VAL A 32 -3.02 23.62 15.73
C VAL A 32 -3.13 22.48 14.72
N MET A 33 -3.34 21.23 15.15
CA MET A 33 -3.51 20.10 14.23
C MET A 33 -4.81 20.20 13.44
N ARG A 34 -5.87 20.76 14.00
CA ARG A 34 -7.11 21.06 13.26
C ARG A 34 -6.90 22.16 12.23
N ALA A 35 -6.19 23.22 12.59
CA ALA A 35 -5.87 24.32 11.66
C ALA A 35 -5.00 23.83 10.49
N HIS A 36 -4.12 22.83 10.70
CA HIS A 36 -3.27 22.24 9.70
C HIS A 36 -3.89 20.99 9.01
N GLN A 37 -5.20 20.73 9.20
CA GLN A 37 -5.95 19.70 8.50
C GLN A 37 -6.69 20.31 7.30
N LYS A 38 -6.44 19.80 6.10
CA LYS A 38 -6.98 20.36 4.84
C LYS A 38 -8.38 19.83 4.50
N PHE A 39 -8.96 18.99 5.32
CA PHE A 39 -10.25 18.38 5.04
C PHE A 39 -11.27 18.71 6.14
N ASP A 40 -12.51 19.02 5.72
CA ASP A 40 -13.71 19.15 6.54
C ASP A 40 -13.52 20.07 7.77
N GLY A 41 -13.00 21.28 7.55
CA GLY A 41 -12.83 22.29 8.61
C GLY A 41 -12.01 21.81 9.82
N GLY A 42 -11.09 20.84 9.61
CA GLY A 42 -10.27 20.25 10.67
C GLY A 42 -10.80 18.93 11.24
N HIS A 43 -11.98 18.46 10.80
CA HIS A 43 -12.56 17.18 11.25
C HIS A 43 -11.90 15.94 10.60
N GLY A 44 -11.12 16.12 9.53
CA GLY A 44 -10.41 15.03 8.87
C GLY A 44 -9.51 14.19 9.78
N ASN A 45 -9.01 14.77 10.90
CA ASN A 45 -8.22 14.01 11.89
C ASN A 45 -9.02 12.90 12.56
N GLN A 46 -10.32 13.10 12.78
CA GLN A 46 -11.22 12.09 13.35
C GLN A 46 -11.46 10.96 12.35
N SER A 47 -11.61 11.29 11.06
CA SER A 47 -11.72 10.29 9.99
C SER A 47 -10.46 9.43 9.89
N LEU A 48 -9.27 10.03 9.97
CA LEU A 48 -8.01 9.30 10.02
C LEU A 48 -7.95 8.34 11.21
N LEU A 49 -8.29 8.83 12.41
CA LEU A 49 -8.27 8.02 13.62
C LEU A 49 -9.28 6.86 13.55
N PHE A 50 -10.47 7.10 12.97
CA PHE A 50 -11.46 6.05 12.72
C PHE A 50 -10.91 4.92 11.86
N TYR A 51 -10.28 5.24 10.71
CA TYR A 51 -9.72 4.23 9.82
C TYR A 51 -8.50 3.52 10.43
N ILE A 52 -7.63 4.25 11.14
CA ILE A 52 -6.50 3.65 11.85
C ILE A 52 -6.99 2.62 12.86
N ARG A 53 -7.95 2.98 13.72
CA ARG A 53 -8.54 2.06 14.71
C ARG A 53 -9.14 0.81 14.06
N LYS A 54 -9.83 1.01 12.93
CA LYS A 54 -10.50 -0.08 12.20
C LYS A 54 -9.52 -1.09 11.62
N TYR A 55 -8.37 -0.67 11.12
CA TYR A 55 -7.46 -1.52 10.36
C TYR A 55 -6.18 -1.91 11.12
N TYR A 56 -5.71 -1.05 12.04
CA TYR A 56 -4.42 -1.23 12.74
C TYR A 56 -4.55 -1.27 14.26
N GLY A 57 -5.70 -0.91 14.83
CA GLY A 57 -5.92 -0.81 16.26
C GLY A 57 -5.67 0.60 16.82
N GLU A 58 -5.68 0.74 18.15
CA GLU A 58 -5.46 2.01 18.82
C GLU A 58 -3.99 2.43 18.73
N PRO A 59 -3.66 3.62 18.22
CA PRO A 59 -2.28 4.11 18.22
C PRO A 59 -1.80 4.36 19.66
N LYS A 60 -0.56 3.95 19.96
CA LYS A 60 0.03 4.05 21.31
C LYS A 60 0.24 5.50 21.76
N ASP A 61 0.57 6.37 20.81
CA ASP A 61 0.90 7.78 21.01
C ASP A 61 0.70 8.57 19.72
N PHE A 62 1.03 9.86 19.72
CA PHE A 62 0.90 10.70 18.54
C PHE A 62 1.88 10.32 17.42
N ASP A 63 3.11 9.90 17.75
CA ASP A 63 4.09 9.46 16.75
C ASP A 63 3.59 8.20 16.04
N SER A 64 3.03 7.24 16.77
CA SER A 64 2.36 6.05 16.22
C SER A 64 1.16 6.40 15.36
N PHE A 65 0.34 7.38 15.78
CA PHE A 65 -0.79 7.87 14.97
C PHE A 65 -0.31 8.43 13.63
N VAL A 66 0.73 9.27 13.64
CA VAL A 66 1.32 9.83 12.41
C VAL A 66 1.85 8.72 11.51
N TYR A 67 2.61 7.78 12.06
CA TYR A 67 3.14 6.64 11.32
C TYR A 67 2.02 5.80 10.68
N LEU A 68 1.04 5.40 11.48
CA LEU A 68 -0.08 4.57 10.99
C LEU A 68 -0.95 5.31 9.96
N SER A 69 -1.10 6.63 10.07
CA SER A 69 -1.79 7.41 9.04
C SER A 69 -1.09 7.32 7.68
N GLN A 70 0.24 7.34 7.66
CA GLN A 70 1.01 7.22 6.44
C GLN A 70 0.99 5.80 5.86
N VAL A 71 1.03 4.77 6.71
CA VAL A 71 0.90 3.36 6.28
C VAL A 71 -0.47 3.15 5.67
N MET A 72 -1.54 3.58 6.35
CA MET A 72 -2.92 3.47 5.86
C MET A 72 -3.10 4.16 4.51
N GLN A 73 -2.58 5.38 4.35
CA GLN A 73 -2.61 6.10 3.07
C GLN A 73 -1.92 5.29 1.98
N ALA A 74 -0.71 4.80 2.25
CA ALA A 74 0.11 4.10 1.27
C ALA A 74 -0.53 2.78 0.82
N GLU A 75 -0.99 1.96 1.75
CA GLU A 75 -1.63 0.67 1.45
C GLU A 75 -2.96 0.84 0.70
N GLY A 76 -3.77 1.82 1.11
CA GLY A 76 -5.05 2.08 0.45
C GLY A 76 -4.88 2.60 -0.99
N ILE A 77 -3.90 3.48 -1.24
CA ILE A 77 -3.60 3.96 -2.60
C ILE A 77 -2.94 2.85 -3.44
N GLU A 78 -2.05 2.04 -2.87
CA GLU A 78 -1.45 0.88 -3.55
C GLU A 78 -2.51 -0.12 -3.99
N LEU A 79 -3.47 -0.47 -3.10
CA LEU A 79 -4.59 -1.35 -3.43
C LEU A 79 -5.41 -0.82 -4.61
N ALA A 80 -5.75 0.49 -4.60
CA ALA A 80 -6.48 1.12 -5.69
C ALA A 80 -5.69 1.14 -7.01
N ALA A 81 -4.39 1.48 -6.95
CA ALA A 81 -3.51 1.52 -8.12
C ALA A 81 -3.32 0.13 -8.73
N ASP A 82 -3.05 -0.90 -7.91
CA ASP A 82 -2.91 -2.27 -8.37
C ASP A 82 -4.21 -2.79 -8.99
N HIS A 83 -5.38 -2.49 -8.40
CA HIS A 83 -6.68 -2.83 -8.98
C HIS A 83 -6.90 -2.15 -10.34
N LEU A 84 -6.66 -0.84 -10.45
CA LEU A 84 -6.86 -0.09 -11.68
C LEU A 84 -5.88 -0.53 -12.78
N ARG A 85 -4.62 -0.82 -12.43
CA ARG A 85 -3.62 -1.32 -13.38
C ARG A 85 -3.90 -2.75 -13.83
N SER A 86 -4.42 -3.62 -12.94
CA SER A 86 -4.79 -4.99 -13.31
C SER A 86 -6.00 -5.05 -14.24
N ALA A 87 -6.85 -4.01 -14.22
CA ALA A 87 -8.08 -3.95 -15.01
C ALA A 87 -7.89 -3.50 -16.47
N ARG A 88 -6.66 -3.47 -17.00
CA ARG A 88 -6.43 -3.23 -18.44
C ARG A 88 -7.11 -4.31 -19.31
N PRO A 89 -7.71 -3.95 -20.45
CA PRO A 89 -7.81 -2.61 -21.08
C PRO A 89 -8.99 -1.75 -20.61
N GLN A 90 -9.81 -2.20 -19.67
CA GLN A 90 -10.97 -1.44 -19.18
C GLN A 90 -10.55 -0.14 -18.45
N SER A 91 -9.45 -0.20 -17.71
CA SER A 91 -8.81 0.96 -17.08
C SER A 91 -7.44 1.19 -17.71
N MET A 92 -7.24 2.36 -18.32
CA MET A 92 -6.02 2.70 -19.08
C MET A 92 -5.14 3.74 -18.37
N GLY A 93 -5.51 4.16 -17.16
CA GLY A 93 -4.70 5.03 -16.34
C GLY A 93 -5.41 5.52 -15.09
N SER A 94 -4.61 5.96 -14.13
CA SER A 94 -5.10 6.56 -12.90
C SER A 94 -4.11 7.60 -12.37
N LEU A 95 -4.65 8.65 -11.73
CA LEU A 95 -3.89 9.68 -11.05
C LEU A 95 -4.35 9.75 -9.59
N TYR A 96 -3.48 9.49 -8.65
CA TYR A 96 -3.84 9.75 -7.27
C TYR A 96 -3.70 11.24 -6.92
N TRP A 97 -4.60 11.75 -6.14
CA TRP A 97 -4.54 13.06 -5.54
C TRP A 97 -3.89 12.92 -4.15
N GLN A 98 -2.69 13.50 -3.88
CA GLN A 98 -1.93 14.35 -4.79
C GLN A 98 -0.42 14.14 -4.62
N LEU A 99 0.42 14.72 -5.50
CA LEU A 99 1.86 14.55 -5.44
C LEU A 99 2.48 15.28 -4.24
N ASN A 100 2.25 16.60 -4.11
CA ASN A 100 2.90 17.45 -3.11
C ASN A 100 1.97 18.47 -2.48
N ASP A 101 2.44 19.16 -1.45
CA ASP A 101 1.70 20.14 -0.69
C ASP A 101 2.10 21.58 -0.99
N VAL A 102 1.16 22.50 -0.72
CA VAL A 102 1.37 23.97 -0.82
C VAL A 102 1.58 24.63 0.54
N TRP A 103 1.33 23.90 1.65
CA TRP A 103 1.62 24.30 3.03
C TRP A 103 1.69 23.07 3.93
N PRO A 104 2.40 23.12 5.10
CA PRO A 104 2.56 21.93 5.93
C PRO A 104 1.25 21.56 6.65
N GLY A 105 0.91 20.26 6.63
CA GLY A 105 -0.30 19.77 7.30
C GLY A 105 -0.70 18.37 6.86
N ALA A 106 -1.80 17.87 7.43
CA ALA A 106 -2.42 16.62 7.00
C ALA A 106 -3.09 16.80 5.63
N SER A 107 -2.77 15.93 4.69
CA SER A 107 -3.20 16.05 3.29
C SER A 107 -3.14 14.71 2.55
N TRP A 108 -3.58 14.73 1.30
CA TRP A 108 -3.53 13.60 0.37
C TRP A 108 -2.15 13.42 -0.31
N SER A 109 -1.20 14.33 -0.06
CA SER A 109 0.09 14.33 -0.72
C SER A 109 0.94 13.10 -0.42
N SER A 110 1.79 12.72 -1.36
CA SER A 110 2.85 11.72 -1.17
C SER A 110 4.19 12.33 -0.78
N ILE A 111 4.38 13.63 -1.09
CA ILE A 111 5.54 14.44 -0.71
C ILE A 111 5.02 15.63 0.11
N ASP A 112 5.58 15.85 1.30
CA ASP A 112 5.13 16.94 2.16
C ASP A 112 5.64 18.32 1.67
N TYR A 113 5.17 19.39 2.32
CA TYR A 113 5.51 20.77 1.96
C TYR A 113 7.03 21.05 1.88
N PHE A 114 7.84 20.39 2.70
CA PHE A 114 9.29 20.56 2.71
C PHE A 114 10.04 19.59 1.77
N GLY A 115 9.32 18.89 0.88
CA GLY A 115 9.91 17.93 -0.05
C GLY A 115 10.27 16.57 0.57
N ARG A 116 9.82 16.27 1.79
CA ARG A 116 10.05 14.98 2.44
C ARG A 116 9.06 13.94 1.93
N TRP A 117 9.55 12.78 1.60
CA TRP A 117 8.71 11.67 1.16
C TRP A 117 7.92 11.11 2.33
N LYS A 118 6.61 11.00 2.15
CA LYS A 118 5.72 10.21 3.01
C LYS A 118 5.76 8.76 2.55
N THR A 119 5.25 7.83 3.36
CA THR A 119 5.21 6.40 3.03
C THR A 119 4.60 6.12 1.66
N LEU A 120 3.56 6.86 1.27
CA LEU A 120 2.94 6.76 -0.05
C LEU A 120 3.93 6.95 -1.21
N GLN A 121 4.89 7.85 -1.13
CA GLN A 121 5.85 8.08 -2.22
C GLN A 121 6.76 6.87 -2.45
N PHE A 122 7.18 6.18 -1.37
CA PHE A 122 7.93 4.94 -1.49
C PHE A 122 7.09 3.80 -2.09
N HIS A 123 5.80 3.74 -1.77
CA HIS A 123 4.86 2.80 -2.36
C HIS A 123 4.57 3.12 -3.83
N ALA A 124 4.36 4.40 -4.18
CA ALA A 124 4.12 4.86 -5.55
C ALA A 124 5.27 4.48 -6.48
N ARG A 125 6.52 4.62 -6.04
CA ARG A 125 7.69 4.16 -6.79
C ARG A 125 7.61 2.66 -7.13
N ARG A 126 6.97 1.85 -6.28
CA ARG A 126 6.82 0.39 -6.49
C ARG A 126 5.58 0.04 -7.30
N PHE A 127 4.42 0.57 -6.94
CA PHE A 127 3.19 0.20 -7.65
C PHE A 127 3.05 0.84 -9.04
N TYR A 128 3.81 1.91 -9.33
CA TYR A 128 3.93 2.48 -10.68
C TYR A 128 5.20 2.03 -11.43
N ALA A 129 5.95 1.06 -10.89
CA ALA A 129 7.07 0.49 -11.64
C ALA A 129 6.61 -0.14 -12.96
N PRO A 130 7.45 -0.14 -14.03
CA PRO A 130 7.10 -0.69 -15.34
C PRO A 130 6.74 -2.18 -15.32
N LEU A 131 7.23 -2.93 -14.34
CA LEU A 131 6.85 -4.32 -14.07
C LEU A 131 6.32 -4.43 -12.66
N ARG A 132 5.10 -4.98 -12.52
CA ARG A 132 4.44 -5.14 -11.24
C ARG A 132 3.82 -6.54 -11.11
N VAL A 133 4.07 -7.21 -9.99
CA VAL A 133 3.24 -8.32 -9.51
C VAL A 133 2.19 -7.75 -8.56
N ALA A 134 0.91 -7.93 -8.89
CA ALA A 134 -0.23 -7.39 -8.15
C ALA A 134 -1.16 -8.53 -7.71
N PRO A 135 -1.00 -9.08 -6.51
CA PRO A 135 -1.97 -9.99 -5.92
C PRO A 135 -3.15 -9.17 -5.39
N ILE A 136 -4.34 -9.46 -5.89
CA ILE A 136 -5.60 -8.82 -5.48
C ILE A 136 -6.46 -9.85 -4.76
N ARG A 137 -6.58 -9.68 -3.44
CA ARG A 137 -7.34 -10.59 -2.59
C ARG A 137 -8.75 -10.06 -2.38
N ARG A 138 -9.74 -10.93 -2.62
CA ARG A 138 -11.16 -10.69 -2.34
C ARG A 138 -11.83 -12.00 -1.95
N ASP A 139 -12.65 -11.96 -0.90
CA ASP A 139 -13.52 -13.07 -0.49
C ASP A 139 -12.80 -14.44 -0.35
N GLY A 140 -11.61 -14.42 0.27
CA GLY A 140 -10.83 -15.64 0.49
C GLY A 140 -10.12 -16.18 -0.75
N ARG A 141 -10.02 -15.39 -1.83
CA ARG A 141 -9.30 -15.71 -3.07
C ARG A 141 -8.33 -14.60 -3.43
N THR A 142 -7.21 -14.98 -4.00
CA THR A 142 -6.18 -14.05 -4.51
C THR A 142 -6.00 -14.26 -6.00
N GLU A 143 -6.33 -13.26 -6.80
CA GLU A 143 -5.97 -13.19 -8.21
C GLU A 143 -4.60 -12.54 -8.34
N VAL A 144 -3.68 -13.18 -9.05
CA VAL A 144 -2.33 -12.65 -9.25
C VAL A 144 -2.19 -12.12 -10.67
N PHE A 145 -1.96 -10.82 -10.78
CA PHE A 145 -1.74 -10.15 -12.06
C PHE A 145 -0.26 -9.81 -12.24
N LEU A 146 0.21 -9.95 -13.48
CA LEU A 146 1.45 -9.36 -13.95
C LEU A 146 1.11 -8.17 -14.84
N VAL A 147 1.55 -6.99 -14.41
CA VAL A 147 1.32 -5.74 -15.15
C VAL A 147 2.64 -5.28 -15.76
N SER A 148 2.63 -5.01 -17.06
CA SER A 148 3.79 -4.55 -17.82
C SER A 148 3.49 -3.28 -18.61
N ASP A 149 4.32 -2.27 -18.41
CA ASP A 149 4.40 -1.05 -19.23
C ASP A 149 5.56 -1.14 -20.24
N ARG A 150 6.25 -2.28 -20.31
CA ARG A 150 7.33 -2.50 -21.26
C ARG A 150 6.78 -2.70 -22.67
N THR A 151 7.49 -2.18 -23.66
CA THR A 151 7.14 -2.31 -25.10
C THR A 151 7.55 -3.66 -25.71
N ALA A 152 8.34 -4.47 -24.99
CA ALA A 152 8.72 -5.81 -25.40
C ALA A 152 8.29 -6.83 -24.33
N PRO A 153 7.81 -8.02 -24.76
CA PRO A 153 7.51 -9.11 -23.84
C PRO A 153 8.77 -9.67 -23.21
N LEU A 154 8.65 -10.40 -22.12
CA LEU A 154 9.75 -11.09 -21.48
C LEU A 154 9.28 -12.36 -20.75
N ASP A 155 10.20 -13.30 -20.55
CA ASP A 155 10.01 -14.44 -19.68
C ASP A 155 10.57 -14.14 -18.29
N ALA A 156 9.85 -14.59 -17.27
CA ALA A 156 10.17 -14.35 -15.88
C ALA A 156 9.81 -15.58 -15.03
N ARG A 157 10.13 -15.50 -13.73
CA ARG A 157 9.63 -16.46 -12.75
C ARG A 157 8.78 -15.72 -11.72
N LEU A 158 7.63 -16.29 -11.42
CA LEU A 158 6.79 -15.87 -10.30
C LEU A 158 7.13 -16.75 -9.11
N ARG A 159 7.68 -16.15 -8.06
CA ARG A 159 7.93 -16.81 -6.78
C ARG A 159 6.86 -16.42 -5.78
N LEU A 160 6.19 -17.40 -5.21
CA LEU A 160 5.28 -17.28 -4.10
C LEU A 160 5.89 -17.95 -2.88
N ARG A 161 6.02 -17.25 -1.79
CA ARG A 161 6.42 -17.79 -0.49
C ARG A 161 5.34 -17.47 0.54
N VAL A 162 4.99 -18.44 1.37
CA VAL A 162 4.20 -18.22 2.58
C VAL A 162 5.14 -18.38 3.77
N MET A 163 5.11 -17.40 4.66
CA MET A 163 5.99 -17.28 5.80
C MET A 163 5.17 -17.04 7.06
N ASP A 164 5.66 -17.49 8.21
CA ASP A 164 5.11 -17.06 9.49
C ASP A 164 5.69 -15.70 9.93
N MET A 165 5.11 -15.10 10.99
CA MET A 165 5.54 -13.80 11.50
C MET A 165 6.95 -13.84 12.12
N ASP A 166 7.49 -15.02 12.46
CA ASP A 166 8.87 -15.20 12.91
C ASP A 166 9.87 -15.24 11.73
N GLY A 167 9.36 -15.14 10.49
CA GLY A 167 10.18 -15.15 9.26
C GLY A 167 10.56 -16.54 8.76
N ARG A 168 9.96 -17.61 9.31
CA ARG A 168 10.20 -18.99 8.84
C ARG A 168 9.40 -19.24 7.56
N LEU A 169 10.04 -19.82 6.57
CA LEU A 169 9.40 -20.28 5.34
C LEU A 169 8.52 -21.50 5.64
N LEU A 170 7.22 -21.38 5.35
CA LEU A 170 6.26 -22.48 5.48
C LEU A 170 6.20 -23.29 4.19
N HIS A 171 6.07 -22.62 3.04
CA HIS A 171 6.18 -23.24 1.74
C HIS A 171 6.54 -22.22 0.65
N GLU A 172 7.04 -22.73 -0.47
CA GLU A 172 7.43 -21.94 -1.65
C GLU A 172 6.92 -22.61 -2.94
N ARG A 173 6.51 -21.77 -3.89
CA ARG A 173 6.21 -22.16 -5.26
C ARG A 173 6.94 -21.23 -6.22
N LEU A 174 7.46 -21.78 -7.32
CA LEU A 174 8.19 -21.07 -8.36
C LEU A 174 7.68 -21.51 -9.73
N ASP A 175 7.02 -20.61 -10.45
CA ASP A 175 6.44 -20.85 -11.76
C ASP A 175 7.18 -20.06 -12.84
N GLN A 176 7.35 -20.66 -14.02
CA GLN A 176 7.73 -19.92 -15.23
C GLN A 176 6.50 -19.14 -15.73
N VAL A 177 6.68 -17.88 -16.06
CA VAL A 177 5.61 -17.02 -16.53
C VAL A 177 6.07 -16.18 -17.72
N HIS A 178 5.17 -16.00 -18.68
CA HIS A 178 5.35 -15.05 -19.78
C HIS A 178 4.68 -13.72 -19.44
N VAL A 179 5.39 -12.61 -19.61
CA VAL A 179 4.89 -11.27 -19.36
C VAL A 179 4.73 -10.54 -20.71
N PRO A 180 3.51 -10.41 -21.23
CA PRO A 180 3.27 -9.71 -22.49
C PRO A 180 3.64 -8.23 -22.42
N ALA A 181 3.95 -7.62 -23.58
CA ALA A 181 4.19 -6.20 -23.68
C ALA A 181 2.89 -5.40 -23.45
N LEU A 182 2.98 -4.26 -22.76
CA LEU A 182 1.91 -3.27 -22.56
C LEU A 182 0.58 -3.88 -22.08
N ALA A 183 0.64 -4.89 -21.23
CA ALA A 183 -0.51 -5.70 -20.84
C ALA A 183 -0.61 -5.87 -19.31
N SER A 184 -1.82 -6.26 -18.89
CA SER A 184 -2.08 -6.84 -17.59
C SER A 184 -2.66 -8.24 -17.78
N THR A 185 -2.02 -9.25 -17.20
CA THR A 185 -2.37 -10.65 -17.38
C THR A 185 -2.57 -11.32 -16.03
N ARG A 186 -3.74 -11.94 -15.81
CA ARG A 186 -3.96 -12.80 -14.65
C ARG A 186 -3.23 -14.13 -14.89
N VAL A 187 -2.28 -14.45 -14.02
CA VAL A 187 -1.44 -15.66 -14.13
C VAL A 187 -1.81 -16.75 -13.12
N ALA A 188 -2.54 -16.38 -12.06
CA ALA A 188 -3.02 -17.34 -11.09
C ALA A 188 -4.29 -16.83 -10.39
N GLU A 189 -5.08 -17.79 -9.89
CA GLU A 189 -6.16 -17.58 -8.93
C GLU A 189 -6.00 -18.63 -7.82
N LEU A 190 -5.84 -18.19 -6.57
CA LEU A 190 -5.46 -19.02 -5.44
C LEU A 190 -6.45 -18.81 -4.29
N ALA A 191 -7.03 -19.89 -3.77
CA ALA A 191 -7.82 -19.83 -2.54
C ALA A 191 -6.87 -19.64 -1.32
N ASP A 192 -7.33 -18.94 -0.29
CA ASP A 192 -6.56 -18.76 0.95
C ASP A 192 -6.15 -20.12 1.56
N ALA A 193 -7.06 -21.10 1.54
CA ALA A 193 -6.75 -22.45 2.03
C ALA A 193 -5.58 -23.11 1.29
N ALA A 194 -5.46 -22.88 -0.03
CA ALA A 194 -4.35 -23.37 -0.83
C ALA A 194 -3.05 -22.62 -0.59
N LEU A 195 -3.14 -21.34 -0.23
CA LEU A 195 -2.00 -20.53 0.16
C LEU A 195 -1.51 -20.90 1.57
N LEU A 196 -2.41 -21.00 2.52
CA LEU A 196 -2.08 -21.24 3.93
C LEU A 196 -1.69 -22.69 4.21
N GLN A 197 -2.27 -23.67 3.51
CA GLN A 197 -2.03 -25.12 3.72
C GLN A 197 -2.15 -25.53 5.20
N GLY A 198 -3.12 -24.93 5.92
CA GLY A 198 -3.35 -25.17 7.35
C GLY A 198 -2.59 -24.24 8.30
N ALA A 199 -1.77 -23.32 7.79
CA ALA A 199 -1.15 -22.29 8.61
C ALA A 199 -2.18 -21.27 9.12
N ASP A 200 -1.91 -20.66 10.29
CA ASP A 200 -2.77 -19.66 10.90
C ASP A 200 -2.72 -18.35 10.09
N PRO A 201 -3.86 -17.85 9.58
CA PRO A 201 -3.92 -16.60 8.83
C PRO A 201 -3.52 -15.36 9.64
N HIS A 202 -3.66 -15.41 10.98
CA HIS A 202 -3.25 -14.31 11.86
C HIS A 202 -1.75 -14.29 12.15
N ARG A 203 -1.04 -15.37 11.84
CA ARG A 203 0.40 -15.54 12.06
C ARG A 203 1.20 -15.79 10.78
N SER A 204 0.57 -15.58 9.61
CA SER A 204 1.21 -15.86 8.33
C SER A 204 0.98 -14.74 7.32
N PHE A 205 1.90 -14.61 6.37
CA PHE A 205 1.79 -13.72 5.24
C PHE A 205 2.38 -14.36 3.98
N ALA A 206 1.92 -13.90 2.81
CA ALA A 206 2.44 -14.33 1.52
C ALA A 206 3.32 -13.24 0.90
N VAL A 207 4.40 -13.65 0.23
CA VAL A 207 5.31 -12.79 -0.54
C VAL A 207 5.27 -13.24 -1.99
N PHE A 208 4.84 -12.35 -2.87
CA PHE A 208 4.86 -12.55 -4.31
C PHE A 208 6.03 -11.77 -4.90
N GLU A 209 6.85 -12.43 -5.72
CA GLU A 209 8.00 -11.80 -6.37
C GLU A 209 8.05 -12.15 -7.84
N LEU A 210 8.23 -11.14 -8.69
CA LEU A 210 8.54 -11.31 -10.10
C LEU A 210 10.06 -11.26 -10.27
N ILE A 211 10.65 -12.34 -10.78
CA ILE A 211 12.08 -12.52 -10.93
C ILE A 211 12.44 -12.52 -12.42
N VAL A 212 13.26 -11.55 -12.84
CA VAL A 212 13.78 -11.42 -14.20
C VAL A 212 15.30 -11.50 -14.14
N GLN A 213 15.89 -12.39 -14.93
CA GLN A 213 17.36 -12.61 -14.98
C GLN A 213 17.98 -12.81 -13.58
N GLY A 214 17.29 -13.58 -12.72
CA GLY A 214 17.75 -13.90 -11.37
C GLY A 214 17.54 -12.81 -10.31
N ARG A 215 16.97 -11.66 -10.66
CA ARG A 215 16.73 -10.53 -9.73
C ARG A 215 15.24 -10.32 -9.51
N ALA A 216 14.81 -10.15 -8.27
CA ALA A 216 13.45 -9.72 -7.95
C ALA A 216 13.25 -8.26 -8.38
N VAL A 217 12.45 -8.05 -9.44
CA VAL A 217 12.16 -6.73 -10.02
C VAL A 217 10.86 -6.13 -9.48
N SER A 218 9.99 -6.96 -8.92
CA SER A 218 8.76 -6.54 -8.24
C SER A 218 8.48 -7.47 -7.06
N ARG A 219 7.98 -6.90 -5.96
CA ARG A 219 7.59 -7.62 -4.75
C ARG A 219 6.30 -7.05 -4.22
N HIS A 220 5.43 -7.93 -3.69
CA HIS A 220 4.24 -7.57 -2.95
C HIS A 220 4.08 -8.50 -1.74
N LEU A 221 3.71 -7.90 -0.59
CA LEU A 221 3.34 -8.64 0.62
C LEU A 221 1.82 -8.67 0.75
N LEU A 222 1.26 -9.84 1.05
CA LEU A 222 -0.15 -10.03 1.27
C LEU A 222 -0.37 -10.60 2.67
N TYR A 223 -1.12 -9.90 3.51
CA TYR A 223 -1.61 -10.39 4.79
C TYR A 223 -2.99 -11.01 4.60
N PHE A 224 -3.27 -12.10 5.33
CA PHE A 224 -4.54 -12.82 5.22
C PHE A 224 -5.64 -12.21 6.07
N ASP A 225 -5.28 -11.30 6.97
CA ASP A 225 -6.22 -10.53 7.80
C ASP A 225 -5.72 -9.09 8.02
N ARG A 226 -6.50 -8.28 8.74
CA ARG A 226 -6.15 -6.89 9.07
C ARG A 226 -4.96 -6.84 10.01
N ALA A 227 -4.16 -5.80 9.92
CA ALA A 227 -3.02 -5.62 10.81
C ALA A 227 -3.41 -5.64 12.30
N SER A 228 -4.62 -5.15 12.65
CA SER A 228 -5.14 -5.16 14.04
C SER A 228 -5.41 -6.55 14.62
N THR A 229 -5.50 -7.58 13.79
CA THR A 229 -5.79 -8.96 14.19
C THR A 229 -4.56 -9.86 14.09
N LEU A 230 -3.47 -9.37 13.51
CA LEU A 230 -2.23 -10.14 13.38
C LEU A 230 -1.58 -10.37 14.75
N GLN A 231 -1.00 -11.56 14.93
CA GLN A 231 -0.29 -11.98 16.13
C GLN A 231 1.21 -12.06 15.83
N LEU A 232 1.96 -11.10 16.35
CA LEU A 232 3.41 -10.99 16.19
C LEU A 232 4.14 -11.79 17.28
#